data_e3d7743c11e54951a001b8f960e3eecf
#
_entry.id   e3d7743c11e54951a001b8f960e3eecf
#
_cell.length_a   1.000
_cell.length_b   1.000
_cell.length_c   1.000
_cell.angle_alpha   90.00
_cell.angle_beta   90.00
_cell.angle_gamma   90.00
#
_symmetry.space_group_name_H-M   'P 1'
#
loop_
_entity.id
_entity.type
_entity.pdbx_description
1 polymer ?
#
loop_
_entity_poly.entity_id
_entity_poly.type
_entity_poly.pdbx_seq_one_letter_code
_entity_poly.pdbx_strand_id
1 'polypeptide(L)'
;VTYDLIGKIAEGTVLTRRTVAKILQGIRPDTFAMYRNNPEEFITKVIRLIREQKATMIVEHITYDTIEGSYDSSIFTAEKSSLTMDKAYRAQKAIQDYVFTDGLAEKSVERKFAENLDGAEEVFIYAKLPKGFYIPTPVGHYSPDWAIVFHEGMVKHIYFVAETKGTM
;
A
#
# COMPACT_ATOMS: atom_id res chain seq x y z
N VAL A 1 35.62 13.05 -13.45
CA VAL A 1 34.88 12.81 -12.17
C VAL A 1 34.73 11.31 -12.02
N THR A 2 35.32 10.74 -10.98
CA THR A 2 35.20 9.31 -10.70
C THR A 2 33.87 9.12 -9.92
N TYR A 3 32.89 8.50 -10.55
CA TYR A 3 31.63 8.17 -9.88
C TYR A 3 31.82 6.96 -8.96
N ASP A 4 31.54 7.12 -7.67
CA ASP A 4 31.40 5.98 -6.76
C ASP A 4 30.01 5.34 -6.94
N LEU A 5 29.84 4.61 -8.05
CA LEU A 5 28.61 3.91 -8.40
C LEU A 5 28.10 3.03 -7.25
N ILE A 6 28.99 2.20 -6.70
CA ILE A 6 28.63 1.26 -5.64
C ILE A 6 28.25 2.00 -4.35
N GLY A 7 28.96 3.06 -3.99
CA GLY A 7 28.66 3.87 -2.81
C GLY A 7 27.31 4.56 -2.90
N LYS A 8 27.02 5.24 -4.00
CA LYS A 8 25.73 5.92 -4.21
C LYS A 8 24.54 4.96 -4.14
N ILE A 9 24.66 3.78 -4.76
CA ILE A 9 23.60 2.77 -4.72
C ILE A 9 23.48 2.18 -3.31
N ALA A 10 24.59 1.90 -2.62
CA ALA A 10 24.59 1.37 -1.25
C ALA A 10 23.90 2.33 -0.29
N GLU A 11 24.22 3.61 -0.35
CA GLU A 11 23.58 4.65 0.44
C GLU A 11 22.07 4.75 0.13
N GLY A 12 21.71 4.82 -1.16
CA GLY A 12 20.33 4.94 -1.60
C GLY A 12 19.44 3.72 -1.28
N THR A 13 20.03 2.52 -1.05
CA THR A 13 19.28 1.28 -0.79
C THR A 13 19.44 0.75 0.63
N VAL A 14 20.32 1.35 1.42
CA VAL A 14 20.71 0.86 2.77
C VAL A 14 21.22 -0.60 2.69
N LEU A 15 21.99 -0.91 1.64
CA LEU A 15 22.67 -2.19 1.45
C LEU A 15 24.18 -2.04 1.62
N THR A 16 24.86 -3.15 1.94
CA THR A 16 26.32 -3.13 1.96
C THR A 16 26.91 -2.99 0.55
N ARG A 17 28.06 -2.34 0.43
CA ARG A 17 28.79 -2.24 -0.84
C ARG A 17 29.04 -3.60 -1.51
N ARG A 18 29.30 -4.63 -0.71
CA ARG A 18 29.50 -6.02 -1.19
C ARG A 18 28.22 -6.57 -1.83
N THR A 19 27.07 -6.33 -1.22
CA THR A 19 25.77 -6.75 -1.77
C THR A 19 25.47 -6.04 -3.07
N VAL A 20 25.66 -4.72 -3.12
CA VAL A 20 25.49 -3.93 -4.34
C VAL A 20 26.40 -4.41 -5.47
N ALA A 21 27.68 -4.68 -5.17
CA ALA A 21 28.61 -5.20 -6.17
C ALA A 21 28.13 -6.54 -6.77
N LYS A 22 27.64 -7.46 -5.94
CA LYS A 22 27.05 -8.72 -6.41
C LYS A 22 25.84 -8.52 -7.32
N ILE A 23 24.94 -7.60 -6.96
CA ILE A 23 23.77 -7.26 -7.77
C ILE A 23 24.20 -6.72 -9.12
N LEU A 24 25.15 -5.78 -9.15
CA LEU A 24 25.66 -5.18 -10.39
C LEU A 24 26.37 -6.20 -11.29
N GLN A 25 27.09 -7.17 -10.71
CA GLN A 25 27.73 -8.25 -11.47
C GLN A 25 26.70 -9.18 -12.16
N GLY A 26 25.49 -9.27 -11.62
CA GLY A 26 24.40 -10.05 -12.23
C GLY A 26 23.62 -9.33 -13.33
N ILE A 27 23.89 -8.03 -13.56
CA ILE A 27 23.22 -7.27 -14.61
C ILE A 27 23.82 -7.64 -15.99
N ARG A 28 22.93 -7.80 -16.97
CA ARG A 28 23.38 -8.07 -18.35
C ARG A 28 24.25 -6.92 -18.88
N PRO A 29 25.32 -7.22 -19.66
CA PRO A 29 26.26 -6.20 -20.14
C PRO A 29 25.62 -5.09 -20.96
N ASP A 30 24.61 -5.40 -21.78
CA ASP A 30 23.84 -4.44 -22.58
C ASP A 30 23.08 -3.43 -21.70
N THR A 31 22.45 -3.94 -20.63
CA THR A 31 21.74 -3.11 -19.63
C THR A 31 22.74 -2.26 -18.84
N PHE A 32 23.88 -2.83 -18.46
CA PHE A 32 24.92 -2.09 -17.74
C PHE A 32 25.56 -1.00 -18.61
N ALA A 33 25.57 -1.15 -19.94
CA ALA A 33 26.08 -0.12 -20.86
C ALA A 33 25.31 1.22 -20.74
N MET A 34 24.06 1.21 -20.27
CA MET A 34 23.27 2.43 -19.99
C MET A 34 23.97 3.35 -18.98
N TYR A 35 24.78 2.80 -18.06
CA TYR A 35 25.58 3.58 -17.13
C TYR A 35 26.54 4.55 -17.82
N ARG A 36 27.10 4.16 -18.96
CA ARG A 36 28.02 5.01 -19.73
C ARG A 36 27.32 6.22 -20.36
N ASN A 37 26.05 6.06 -20.72
CA ASN A 37 25.26 7.10 -21.38
C ASN A 37 24.73 8.13 -20.37
N ASN A 38 24.18 7.65 -19.26
CA ASN A 38 23.63 8.52 -18.21
C ASN A 38 23.80 7.85 -16.82
N PRO A 39 24.93 8.12 -16.13
CA PRO A 39 25.21 7.53 -14.82
C PRO A 39 24.16 7.83 -13.75
N GLU A 40 23.66 9.06 -13.70
CA GLU A 40 22.70 9.48 -12.67
C GLU A 40 21.33 8.79 -12.85
N GLU A 41 20.86 8.72 -14.07
CA GLU A 41 19.61 8.02 -14.39
C GLU A 41 19.72 6.52 -14.09
N PHE A 42 20.84 5.91 -14.46
CA PHE A 42 21.13 4.51 -14.15
C PHE A 42 21.10 4.25 -12.65
N ILE A 43 21.79 5.07 -11.86
CA ILE A 43 21.83 4.96 -10.39
C ILE A 43 20.43 5.08 -9.81
N THR A 44 19.68 6.09 -10.21
CA THR A 44 18.30 6.32 -9.74
C THR A 44 17.39 5.13 -10.04
N LYS A 45 17.47 4.60 -11.27
CA LYS A 45 16.68 3.44 -11.68
C LYS A 45 17.06 2.18 -10.91
N VAL A 46 18.34 1.92 -10.69
CA VAL A 46 18.82 0.77 -9.92
C VAL A 46 18.38 0.87 -8.46
N ILE A 47 18.51 2.04 -7.83
CA ILE A 47 18.05 2.27 -6.45
C ILE A 47 16.55 1.97 -6.34
N ARG A 48 15.73 2.48 -7.27
CA ARG A 48 14.30 2.24 -7.28
C ARG A 48 13.98 0.75 -7.38
N LEU A 49 14.56 0.05 -8.35
CA LEU A 49 14.31 -1.38 -8.55
C LEU A 49 14.73 -2.24 -7.34
N ILE A 50 15.88 -1.93 -6.72
CA ILE A 50 16.33 -2.63 -5.51
C ILE A 50 15.36 -2.38 -4.35
N ARG A 51 14.88 -1.14 -4.17
CA ARG A 51 13.90 -0.81 -3.11
C ARG A 51 12.57 -1.53 -3.32
N GLU A 52 12.08 -1.59 -4.55
CA GLU A 52 10.86 -2.34 -4.92
C GLU A 52 11.02 -3.82 -4.60
N GLN A 53 12.14 -4.44 -4.99
CA GLN A 53 12.40 -5.85 -4.68
C GLN A 53 12.59 -6.13 -3.18
N LYS A 54 13.28 -5.24 -2.45
CA LYS A 54 13.36 -5.34 -0.98
C LYS A 54 11.98 -5.31 -0.34
N ALA A 55 11.14 -4.37 -0.75
CA ALA A 55 9.78 -4.25 -0.22
C ALA A 55 8.97 -5.53 -0.48
N THR A 56 9.04 -6.09 -1.69
CA THR A 56 8.37 -7.35 -2.03
C THR A 56 8.85 -8.50 -1.15
N MET A 57 10.16 -8.67 -1.00
CA MET A 57 10.72 -9.73 -0.15
C MET A 57 10.35 -9.59 1.33
N ILE A 58 10.30 -8.35 1.83
CA ILE A 58 9.87 -8.09 3.21
C ILE A 58 8.41 -8.48 3.37
N VAL A 59 7.54 -8.11 2.42
CA VAL A 59 6.11 -8.45 2.44
C VAL A 59 5.89 -9.97 2.42
N GLU A 60 6.63 -10.72 1.62
CA GLU A 60 6.54 -12.19 1.56
C GLU A 60 6.92 -12.89 2.88
N HIS A 61 7.71 -12.23 3.73
CA HIS A 61 8.19 -12.77 5.02
C HIS A 61 7.65 -12.03 6.23
N ILE A 62 6.63 -11.16 6.05
CA ILE A 62 5.98 -10.49 7.18
C ILE A 62 5.23 -11.52 8.02
N THR A 63 5.60 -11.59 9.30
CA THR A 63 4.78 -12.16 10.36
C THR A 63 4.03 -11.02 11.05
N TYR A 64 2.76 -11.22 11.30
CA TYR A 64 1.94 -10.24 12.02
C TYR A 64 1.96 -10.58 13.51
N ASP A 65 2.58 -9.72 14.29
CA ASP A 65 2.53 -9.80 15.74
C ASP A 65 1.51 -8.80 16.27
N THR A 66 0.75 -9.19 17.28
CA THR A 66 -0.15 -8.28 17.98
C THR A 66 0.70 -7.25 18.72
N ILE A 67 0.51 -5.97 18.39
CA ILE A 67 1.14 -4.87 19.12
C ILE A 67 0.22 -4.40 20.24
N GLU A 68 0.81 -3.93 21.35
CA GLU A 68 0.07 -3.22 22.39
C GLU A 68 -0.32 -1.85 21.85
N GLY A 69 -1.61 -1.66 21.64
CA GLY A 69 -2.18 -0.42 21.14
C GLY A 69 -3.44 -0.70 20.34
N SER A 70 -4.40 0.19 20.47
CA SER A 70 -5.64 0.17 19.69
C SER A 70 -5.99 1.57 19.27
N TYR A 71 -6.61 1.70 18.11
CA TYR A 71 -7.26 2.94 17.75
C TYR A 71 -8.60 3.03 18.48
N ASP A 72 -8.89 4.21 19.02
CA ASP A 72 -10.21 4.48 19.58
C ASP A 72 -11.26 4.49 18.49
N SER A 73 -12.46 3.97 18.77
CA SER A 73 -13.55 3.90 17.79
C SER A 73 -14.00 5.26 17.26
N SER A 74 -13.69 6.35 17.97
CA SER A 74 -13.95 7.72 17.52
C SER A 74 -13.27 8.09 16.21
N ILE A 75 -12.21 7.37 15.79
CA ILE A 75 -11.58 7.59 14.47
C ILE A 75 -12.58 7.41 13.31
N PHE A 76 -13.60 6.55 13.49
CA PHE A 76 -14.62 6.32 12.46
C PHE A 76 -15.73 7.37 12.47
N THR A 77 -15.88 8.10 13.58
CA THR A 77 -16.91 9.12 13.78
C THR A 77 -16.42 10.54 13.67
N ALA A 78 -15.10 10.74 13.47
CA ALA A 78 -14.52 12.07 13.34
C ALA A 78 -15.18 12.85 12.19
N GLU A 79 -15.82 13.96 12.50
CA GLU A 79 -16.48 14.84 11.54
C GLU A 79 -15.48 15.37 10.51
N LYS A 80 -15.75 15.11 9.24
CA LYS A 80 -15.02 15.71 8.13
C LYS A 80 -15.88 16.82 7.55
N SER A 81 -15.54 18.05 7.82
CA SER A 81 -16.25 19.26 7.38
C SER A 81 -16.35 19.44 5.85
N SER A 82 -15.67 18.63 5.07
CA SER A 82 -15.64 18.68 3.59
C SER A 82 -16.48 17.59 2.91
N LEU A 83 -17.23 16.80 3.67
CA LEU A 83 -18.05 15.72 3.10
C LEU A 83 -19.41 16.26 2.66
N THR A 84 -19.76 15.99 1.41
CA THR A 84 -21.05 16.37 0.82
C THR A 84 -21.90 15.13 0.60
N MET A 85 -23.22 15.23 0.80
CA MET A 85 -24.15 14.10 0.72
C MET A 85 -24.25 13.48 -0.67
N ASP A 86 -23.89 14.20 -1.73
CA ASP A 86 -23.79 13.68 -3.09
C ASP A 86 -22.71 12.60 -3.28
N LYS A 87 -21.71 12.59 -2.39
CA LYS A 87 -20.66 11.57 -2.33
C LYS A 87 -20.94 10.46 -1.33
N ALA A 88 -22.05 10.55 -0.60
CA ALA A 88 -22.42 9.56 0.38
C ALA A 88 -23.06 8.33 -0.28
N TYR A 89 -22.63 7.16 0.17
CA TYR A 89 -23.23 5.87 -0.15
C TYR A 89 -23.86 5.31 1.12
N ARG A 90 -25.15 5.03 1.10
CA ARG A 90 -25.83 4.39 2.21
C ARG A 90 -25.47 2.91 2.19
N ALA A 91 -24.64 2.51 3.12
CA ALA A 91 -24.12 1.16 3.22
C ALA A 91 -25.04 0.28 4.10
N GLN A 92 -25.03 -1.02 3.84
CA GLN A 92 -25.78 -2.01 4.62
C GLN A 92 -24.89 -2.77 5.60
N LYS A 93 -23.63 -3.03 5.20
CA LYS A 93 -22.66 -3.80 5.99
C LYS A 93 -21.49 -2.96 6.50
N ALA A 94 -21.48 -1.65 6.26
CA ALA A 94 -20.46 -0.79 6.83
C ALA A 94 -20.73 -0.46 8.30
N ILE A 95 -19.66 -0.18 9.06
CA ILE A 95 -19.78 0.30 10.45
C ILE A 95 -20.53 1.64 10.50
N GLN A 96 -20.34 2.50 9.48
CA GLN A 96 -21.03 3.77 9.34
C GLN A 96 -22.27 3.61 8.45
N ASP A 97 -23.36 4.32 8.76
CA ASP A 97 -24.57 4.35 7.93
C ASP A 97 -24.29 4.87 6.51
N TYR A 98 -23.31 5.74 6.39
CA TYR A 98 -22.88 6.33 5.12
C TYR A 98 -21.37 6.21 4.93
N VAL A 99 -20.98 5.70 3.78
CA VAL A 99 -19.59 5.66 3.32
C VAL A 99 -19.38 6.77 2.31
N PHE A 100 -18.43 7.65 2.58
CA PHE A 100 -18.07 8.72 1.67
C PHE A 100 -16.94 8.29 0.75
N THR A 101 -17.20 8.36 -0.55
CA THR A 101 -16.26 7.90 -1.57
C THR A 101 -15.72 9.06 -2.39
N ASP A 102 -14.49 8.95 -2.88
CA ASP A 102 -13.89 9.96 -3.74
C ASP A 102 -14.44 9.86 -5.16
N GLY A 103 -14.57 11.02 -5.84
CA GLY A 103 -15.05 11.12 -7.21
C GLY A 103 -16.57 11.18 -7.37
N LEU A 104 -17.03 11.24 -8.61
CA LEU A 104 -18.46 11.22 -8.95
C LEU A 104 -19.03 9.82 -8.76
N ALA A 105 -20.24 9.73 -8.19
CA ALA A 105 -20.88 8.47 -7.78
C ALA A 105 -20.81 7.35 -8.84
N GLU A 106 -21.08 7.67 -10.10
CA GLU A 106 -21.12 6.68 -11.18
C GLU A 106 -19.74 6.19 -11.66
N LYS A 107 -18.67 6.97 -11.41
CA LYS A 107 -17.30 6.69 -11.88
C LYS A 107 -16.35 6.36 -10.76
N SER A 108 -16.79 6.42 -9.51
CA SER A 108 -15.95 6.16 -8.35
C SER A 108 -15.63 4.67 -8.20
N VAL A 109 -14.35 4.33 -8.27
CA VAL A 109 -13.84 2.98 -8.00
C VAL A 109 -14.16 2.56 -6.58
N GLU A 110 -14.00 3.48 -5.63
CA GLU A 110 -14.32 3.25 -4.22
C GLU A 110 -15.81 2.95 -3.98
N ARG A 111 -16.70 3.67 -4.69
CA ARG A 111 -18.14 3.41 -4.58
C ARG A 111 -18.52 2.04 -5.08
N LYS A 112 -18.03 1.66 -6.26
CA LYS A 112 -18.26 0.31 -6.80
C LYS A 112 -17.71 -0.77 -5.88
N PHE A 113 -16.57 -0.51 -5.26
CA PHE A 113 -15.99 -1.43 -4.29
C PHE A 113 -16.88 -1.59 -3.06
N ALA A 114 -17.38 -0.49 -2.48
CA ALA A 114 -18.32 -0.52 -1.34
C ALA A 114 -19.64 -1.25 -1.70
N GLU A 115 -20.19 -1.00 -2.89
CA GLU A 115 -21.38 -1.69 -3.39
C GLU A 115 -21.15 -3.20 -3.55
N ASN A 116 -19.98 -3.61 -4.01
CA ASN A 116 -19.59 -5.02 -4.10
C ASN A 116 -19.45 -5.66 -2.71
N LEU A 117 -18.88 -4.93 -1.74
CA LEU A 117 -18.79 -5.43 -0.36
C LEU A 117 -20.16 -5.63 0.28
N ASP A 118 -21.09 -4.70 0.04
CA ASP A 118 -22.47 -4.84 0.54
C ASP A 118 -23.21 -6.04 -0.07
N GLY A 119 -22.93 -6.35 -1.35
CA GLY A 119 -23.54 -7.47 -2.07
C GLY A 119 -22.89 -8.83 -1.81
N ALA A 120 -21.67 -8.86 -1.28
CA ALA A 120 -20.92 -10.10 -1.10
C ALA A 120 -21.39 -10.86 0.14
N GLU A 121 -21.84 -12.11 -0.04
CA GLU A 121 -22.37 -12.95 1.06
C GLU A 121 -21.31 -13.27 2.12
N GLU A 122 -20.05 -13.40 1.70
CA GLU A 122 -18.91 -13.68 2.57
C GLU A 122 -18.51 -12.51 3.46
N VAL A 123 -18.90 -11.29 3.14
CA VAL A 123 -18.58 -10.09 3.92
C VAL A 123 -19.57 -9.95 5.08
N PHE A 124 -19.03 -9.94 6.31
CA PHE A 124 -19.79 -9.71 7.53
C PHE A 124 -19.97 -8.21 7.78
N ILE A 125 -18.87 -7.47 7.83
CA ILE A 125 -18.85 -6.03 8.07
C ILE A 125 -17.59 -5.41 7.45
N TYR A 126 -17.67 -4.14 7.06
CA TYR A 126 -16.50 -3.40 6.58
C TYR A 126 -16.51 -1.95 7.07
N ALA A 127 -15.36 -1.29 6.95
CA ALA A 127 -15.21 0.12 7.25
C ALA A 127 -14.29 0.80 6.24
N LYS A 128 -14.62 2.02 5.83
CA LYS A 128 -13.66 2.91 5.19
C LYS A 128 -12.79 3.54 6.28
N LEU A 129 -11.49 3.32 6.18
CA LEU A 129 -10.53 3.78 7.18
C LEU A 129 -10.22 5.28 6.99
N PRO A 130 -10.05 6.03 8.06
CA PRO A 130 -9.70 7.45 7.98
C PRO A 130 -8.23 7.61 7.57
N LYS A 131 -7.90 8.75 6.96
CA LYS A 131 -6.52 9.07 6.51
C LYS A 131 -5.45 9.05 7.62
N GLY A 132 -5.85 9.11 8.87
CA GLY A 132 -4.95 9.02 10.02
C GLY A 132 -4.65 7.61 10.49
N PHE A 133 -5.34 6.61 9.94
CA PHE A 133 -5.06 5.21 10.27
C PHE A 133 -3.84 4.72 9.50
N TYR A 134 -2.95 4.03 10.17
CA TYR A 134 -1.80 3.38 9.55
C TYR A 134 -1.38 2.13 10.30
N ILE A 135 -0.78 1.22 9.56
CA ILE A 135 -0.14 0.01 10.09
C ILE A 135 1.36 0.22 9.97
N PRO A 136 2.13 0.14 11.07
CA PRO A 136 3.58 0.18 10.98
C PRO A 136 4.09 -1.05 10.26
N THR A 137 5.01 -0.84 9.31
CA THR A 137 5.66 -1.92 8.57
C THR A 137 7.17 -1.72 8.56
N PRO A 138 7.96 -2.76 8.29
CA PRO A 138 9.42 -2.63 8.20
C PRO A 138 9.91 -1.65 7.12
N VAL A 139 9.03 -1.29 6.17
CA VAL A 139 9.35 -0.37 5.07
C VAL A 139 8.67 1.00 5.20
N GLY A 140 8.01 1.26 6.33
CA GLY A 140 7.32 2.51 6.61
C GLY A 140 5.89 2.31 7.10
N HIS A 141 5.07 3.33 6.99
CA HIS A 141 3.66 3.27 7.35
C HIS A 141 2.82 2.86 6.14
N TYR A 142 1.95 1.88 6.32
CA TYR A 142 0.94 1.50 5.35
C TYR A 142 -0.42 2.04 5.80
N SER A 143 -1.04 2.88 4.98
CA SER A 143 -2.35 3.46 5.25
C SER A 143 -3.38 2.86 4.30
N PRO A 144 -4.09 1.81 4.73
CA PRO A 144 -5.12 1.18 3.94
C PRO A 144 -6.38 2.03 3.85
N ASP A 145 -7.15 1.85 2.77
CA ASP A 145 -8.43 2.53 2.59
C ASP A 145 -9.58 1.81 3.31
N TRP A 146 -9.50 0.49 3.44
CA TRP A 146 -10.60 -0.36 3.90
C TRP A 146 -10.16 -1.42 4.89
N ALA A 147 -11.02 -1.70 5.86
CA ALA A 147 -10.96 -2.90 6.70
C ALA A 147 -12.20 -3.74 6.44
N ILE A 148 -12.02 -5.05 6.26
CA ILE A 148 -13.11 -5.97 5.91
C ILE A 148 -13.03 -7.20 6.81
N VAL A 149 -14.17 -7.58 7.38
CA VAL A 149 -14.33 -8.80 8.17
C VAL A 149 -15.25 -9.75 7.41
N PHE A 150 -14.82 -10.99 7.29
CA PHE A 150 -15.58 -12.02 6.61
C PHE A 150 -16.31 -12.94 7.62
N HIS A 151 -17.38 -13.58 7.17
CA HIS A 151 -18.06 -14.60 7.96
C HIS A 151 -17.13 -15.79 8.27
N GLU A 152 -17.17 -16.27 9.50
CA GLU A 152 -16.41 -17.44 9.93
C GLU A 152 -16.83 -18.68 9.10
N GLY A 153 -15.85 -19.40 8.58
CA GLY A 153 -16.05 -20.61 7.77
C GLY A 153 -16.20 -20.38 6.26
N MET A 154 -16.50 -19.16 5.81
CA MET A 154 -16.53 -18.82 4.37
C MET A 154 -15.17 -18.41 3.84
N VAL A 155 -14.37 -17.76 4.67
CA VAL A 155 -12.97 -17.43 4.38
C VAL A 155 -12.16 -17.73 5.64
N LYS A 156 -10.99 -18.36 5.50
CA LYS A 156 -10.08 -18.57 6.64
C LYS A 156 -9.69 -17.21 7.20
N HIS A 157 -10.18 -16.87 8.39
CA HIS A 157 -9.83 -15.69 9.20
C HIS A 157 -8.89 -14.68 8.53
N ILE A 158 -9.40 -13.86 7.63
CA ILE A 158 -8.59 -12.85 6.97
C ILE A 158 -9.21 -11.50 7.31
N TYR A 159 -8.53 -10.72 8.16
CA TYR A 159 -8.71 -9.30 8.18
C TYR A 159 -8.06 -8.75 6.90
N PHE A 160 -8.85 -8.46 5.90
CA PHE A 160 -8.34 -7.93 4.65
C PHE A 160 -8.32 -6.42 4.70
N VAL A 161 -7.15 -5.89 4.44
CA VAL A 161 -6.93 -4.46 4.34
C VAL A 161 -6.65 -4.15 2.88
N ALA A 162 -7.52 -3.40 2.23
CA ALA A 162 -7.47 -3.16 0.79
C ALA A 162 -7.21 -1.69 0.48
N GLU A 163 -6.45 -1.45 -0.59
CA GLU A 163 -6.28 -0.14 -1.21
C GLU A 163 -6.99 -0.16 -2.58
N THR A 164 -7.81 0.85 -2.86
CA THR A 164 -8.50 0.97 -4.15
C THR A 164 -7.71 1.90 -5.07
N LYS A 165 -7.23 1.36 -6.19
CA LYS A 165 -6.56 2.16 -7.24
C LYS A 165 -7.41 2.18 -8.51
N GLY A 166 -7.72 3.38 -8.99
CA GLY A 166 -8.23 3.56 -10.34
C GLY A 166 -7.12 3.31 -11.35
N THR A 167 -7.34 2.44 -12.33
CA THR A 167 -6.50 2.39 -13.53
C THR A 167 -6.80 3.61 -14.37
N MET A 168 -5.74 4.38 -14.73
CA MET A 168 -5.83 5.41 -15.76
C MET A 168 -6.05 4.78 -17.15
#